data_7dd1dd02f74ace9ee601d082ff5c6571
#
_entry.id   7dd1dd02f74ace9ee601d082ff5c6571
#
_cell.length_a   1.000
_cell.length_b   1.000
_cell.length_c   1.000
_cell.angle_alpha   90.00
_cell.angle_beta   90.00
_cell.angle_gamma   90.00
#
_symmetry.space_group_name_H-M   'P 1'
#
loop_
_entity.id
_entity.type
_entity.pdbx_description
1 polymer ?
#
loop_
_entity_poly.entity_id
_entity_poly.type
_entity_poly.pdbx_seq_one_letter_code
_entity_poly.pdbx_strand_id
1 'polypeptide(L)'
;MQVQRGKIARELAELEEQMDRAFERALAGAVRVPGGVDAWRPALDVYETERAIVVRVELAGVASEDVRVVVDGEYLQITGRRSFSASGASRETQRHLLIEIAQGTFERVLRTRAP
;
A
#
# COMPACT_ATOMS: atom_id res chain seq x y z
N MET A 1 13.88 3.88 3.70
CA MET A 1 12.62 4.62 3.50
C MET A 1 12.91 6.01 3.01
N GLN A 2 12.26 6.41 1.96
CA GLN A 2 12.42 7.74 1.39
C GLN A 2 11.11 8.53 1.60
N VAL A 3 11.21 9.74 2.16
CA VAL A 3 10.06 10.61 2.41
C VAL A 3 10.19 11.85 1.55
N GLN A 4 9.13 12.17 0.81
CA GLN A 4 9.09 13.34 -0.07
C GLN A 4 7.80 14.13 0.17
N ARG A 5 7.85 15.43 -0.14
CA ARG A 5 6.67 16.29 -0.16
C ARG A 5 6.36 16.65 -1.61
N GLY A 6 5.09 16.55 -2.00
CA GLY A 6 4.69 16.81 -3.38
C GLY A 6 3.17 16.83 -3.54
N LYS A 7 2.73 17.18 -4.75
CA LYS A 7 1.30 17.31 -5.06
C LYS A 7 0.64 16.00 -5.51
N ILE A 8 1.44 15.01 -5.82
CA ILE A 8 0.99 13.77 -6.42
C ILE A 8 0.10 12.95 -5.48
N ALA A 9 0.31 13.06 -4.17
CA ALA A 9 -0.46 12.31 -3.20
C ALA A 9 -1.95 12.62 -3.22
N ARG A 10 -2.32 13.89 -3.48
CA ARG A 10 -3.72 14.30 -3.56
C ARG A 10 -4.42 13.65 -4.75
N GLU A 11 -3.79 13.70 -5.91
CA GLU A 11 -4.35 13.12 -7.12
C GLU A 11 -4.52 11.62 -6.99
N LEU A 12 -3.55 10.96 -6.39
CA LEU A 12 -3.60 9.52 -6.15
C LEU A 12 -4.67 9.15 -5.12
N ALA A 13 -4.86 9.97 -4.08
CA ALA A 13 -5.91 9.73 -3.10
C ALA A 13 -7.30 9.81 -3.74
N GLU A 14 -7.53 10.78 -4.59
CA GLU A 14 -8.79 10.92 -5.33
C GLU A 14 -9.02 9.74 -6.25
N LEU A 15 -7.98 9.31 -6.96
CA LEU A 15 -8.06 8.13 -7.82
C LEU A 15 -8.35 6.88 -7.01
N GLU A 16 -7.71 6.69 -5.87
CA GLU A 16 -7.93 5.54 -5.00
C GLU A 16 -9.37 5.50 -4.47
N GLU A 17 -9.92 6.66 -4.08
CA GLU A 17 -11.33 6.73 -3.67
C GLU A 17 -12.27 6.29 -4.78
N GLN A 18 -12.02 6.74 -6.00
CA GLN A 18 -12.81 6.34 -7.16
C GLN A 18 -12.72 4.85 -7.42
N MET A 19 -11.52 4.31 -7.30
CA MET A 19 -11.28 2.88 -7.48
C MET A 19 -11.97 2.04 -6.40
N ASP A 20 -11.91 2.47 -5.14
CA ASP A 20 -12.57 1.80 -4.04
C ASP A 20 -14.08 1.75 -4.26
N ARG A 21 -14.68 2.85 -4.69
CA ARG A 21 -16.12 2.89 -5.00
C ARG A 21 -16.48 1.99 -6.18
N ALA A 22 -15.63 1.97 -7.20
CA ALA A 22 -15.82 1.08 -8.34
C ALA A 22 -15.73 -0.39 -7.93
N PHE A 23 -14.78 -0.71 -7.07
CA PHE A 23 -14.59 -2.06 -6.54
C PHE A 23 -15.79 -2.51 -5.70
N GLU A 24 -16.28 -1.65 -4.81
CA GLU A 24 -17.48 -1.94 -4.02
C GLU A 24 -18.69 -2.22 -4.91
N ARG A 25 -18.89 -1.42 -5.96
CA ARG A 25 -19.96 -1.64 -6.91
C ARG A 25 -19.80 -2.95 -7.68
N ALA A 26 -18.57 -3.28 -8.05
CA ALA A 26 -18.29 -4.53 -8.73
C ALA A 26 -18.57 -5.74 -7.84
N LEU A 27 -18.18 -5.67 -6.56
CA LEU A 27 -18.48 -6.72 -5.60
C LEU A 27 -19.97 -6.90 -5.40
N ALA A 28 -20.73 -5.82 -5.31
CA ALA A 28 -22.18 -5.85 -5.18
C ALA A 28 -22.84 -6.51 -6.40
N GLY A 29 -22.25 -6.34 -7.58
CA GLY A 29 -22.73 -6.93 -8.82
C GLY A 29 -22.13 -8.30 -9.13
N ALA A 30 -21.30 -8.84 -8.24
CA ALA A 30 -20.53 -10.07 -8.46
C ALA A 30 -19.66 -10.03 -9.73
N VAL A 31 -19.25 -8.82 -10.14
CA VAL A 31 -18.42 -8.62 -11.31
C VAL A 31 -16.98 -8.39 -10.87
N ARG A 32 -16.07 -9.18 -11.43
CA ARG A 32 -14.66 -8.99 -11.22
C ARG A 32 -14.18 -7.80 -12.05
N VAL A 33 -13.51 -6.84 -11.43
CA VAL A 33 -12.94 -5.70 -12.16
C VAL A 33 -11.78 -6.19 -13.01
N PRO A 34 -11.87 -6.13 -14.35
CA PRO A 34 -10.76 -6.51 -15.22
C PRO A 34 -9.59 -5.52 -15.05
N GLY A 35 -8.38 -6.04 -15.03
CA GLY A 35 -7.20 -5.21 -14.92
C GLY A 35 -7.03 -4.61 -13.52
N GLY A 36 -7.44 -5.36 -12.51
CA GLY A 36 -7.21 -4.95 -11.13
C GLY A 36 -5.80 -4.44 -10.94
N VAL A 37 -5.66 -3.45 -10.09
CA VAL A 37 -4.37 -2.86 -9.75
C VAL A 37 -3.46 -3.98 -9.27
N ASP A 38 -2.31 -4.15 -9.89
CA ASP A 38 -1.35 -5.18 -9.50
C ASP A 38 -0.78 -4.94 -8.10
N ALA A 39 -0.97 -3.74 -7.57
CA ALA A 39 -0.52 -3.39 -6.25
C ALA A 39 -1.46 -3.93 -5.17
N TRP A 40 -0.88 -4.54 -4.14
CA TRP A 40 -1.65 -4.95 -2.97
C TRP A 40 -1.67 -3.82 -1.94
N ARG A 41 -2.62 -3.88 -1.02
CA ARG A 41 -2.86 -2.83 -0.04
C ARG A 41 -2.53 -3.35 1.36
N PRO A 42 -1.39 -2.95 1.95
CA PRO A 42 -1.06 -3.34 3.31
C PRO A 42 -2.05 -2.73 4.31
N ALA A 43 -2.40 -3.51 5.31
CA ALA A 43 -3.23 -3.02 6.40
C ALA A 43 -2.50 -1.94 7.18
N LEU A 44 -3.23 -0.93 7.62
CA LEU A 44 -2.65 0.14 8.42
C LEU A 44 -3.62 0.64 9.48
N ASP A 45 -3.05 1.23 10.53
CA ASP A 45 -3.77 1.97 11.55
C ASP A 45 -3.33 3.42 11.50
N VAL A 46 -4.26 4.33 11.70
CA VAL A 46 -3.97 5.76 11.82
C VAL A 46 -4.51 6.23 13.17
N TYR A 47 -3.67 6.88 13.93
CA TYR A 47 -4.12 7.49 15.19
C TYR A 47 -3.45 8.85 15.41
N GLU A 48 -4.08 9.65 16.23
CA GLU A 48 -3.61 10.99 16.52
C GLU A 48 -3.14 11.09 17.95
N THR A 49 -2.02 11.76 18.15
CA THR A 49 -1.53 12.17 19.46
C THR A 49 -1.59 13.69 19.54
N GLU A 50 -1.25 14.26 20.70
CA GLU A 50 -1.20 15.72 20.85
C GLU A 50 -0.21 16.39 19.91
N ARG A 51 0.79 15.64 19.43
CA ARG A 51 1.90 16.19 18.64
C ARG A 51 1.93 15.72 17.19
N ALA A 52 1.25 14.63 16.87
CA ALA A 52 1.43 14.01 15.57
C ALA A 52 0.24 13.15 15.17
N ILE A 53 0.14 12.94 13.88
CA ILE A 53 -0.65 11.86 13.32
C ILE A 53 0.32 10.71 13.06
N VAL A 54 0.00 9.54 13.58
CA VAL A 54 0.85 8.36 13.46
C VAL A 54 0.18 7.36 12.54
N VAL A 55 0.93 6.91 11.55
CA VAL A 55 0.48 5.88 10.63
C VAL A 55 1.34 4.64 10.84
N ARG A 56 0.69 3.56 11.21
CA ARG A 56 1.36 2.27 11.40
C ARG A 56 0.93 1.34 10.29
N VAL A 57 1.89 0.85 9.54
CA VAL A 57 1.64 -0.01 8.37
C VAL A 57 2.27 -1.37 8.61
N GLU A 58 1.51 -2.42 8.30
CA GLU A 58 2.03 -3.78 8.43
C GLU A 58 2.80 -4.16 7.16
N LEU A 59 4.12 -4.19 7.26
CA LEU A 59 5.02 -4.46 6.15
C LEU A 59 6.07 -5.49 6.55
N ALA A 60 5.63 -6.61 7.09
CA ALA A 60 6.53 -7.66 7.53
C ALA A 60 7.45 -8.11 6.38
N GLY A 61 8.73 -8.18 6.65
CA GLY A 61 9.73 -8.63 5.67
C GLY A 61 10.12 -7.60 4.63
N VAL A 62 9.61 -6.37 4.72
CA VAL A 62 9.98 -5.29 3.79
C VAL A 62 11.15 -4.50 4.36
N ALA A 63 12.22 -4.38 3.59
CA ALA A 63 13.37 -3.56 3.98
C ALA A 63 13.01 -2.07 3.89
N SER A 64 13.61 -1.25 4.74
CA SER A 64 13.31 0.19 4.73
C SER A 64 13.65 0.86 3.41
N GLU A 65 14.64 0.35 2.69
CA GLU A 65 15.02 0.85 1.37
C GLU A 65 13.93 0.63 0.32
N ASP A 66 13.05 -0.32 0.57
CA ASP A 66 11.99 -0.71 -0.36
C ASP A 66 10.68 0.01 -0.07
N VAL A 67 10.69 0.97 0.83
CA VAL A 67 9.51 1.76 1.20
C VAL A 67 9.73 3.22 0.86
N ARG A 68 8.76 3.81 0.20
CA ARG A 68 8.77 5.24 -0.13
C ARG A 68 7.51 5.90 0.44
N VAL A 69 7.70 7.06 1.06
CA VAL A 69 6.61 7.85 1.63
C VAL A 69 6.63 9.24 1.01
N VAL A 70 5.49 9.66 0.47
CA VAL A 70 5.30 11.00 -0.06
C VAL A 70 4.24 11.71 0.78
N VAL A 71 4.56 12.91 1.23
CA VAL A 71 3.64 13.75 2.00
C VAL A 71 3.32 14.99 1.18
N ASP A 72 2.02 15.24 0.99
CA ASP A 72 1.53 16.44 0.30
C ASP A 72 0.35 17.00 1.10
N GLY A 73 0.63 18.06 1.88
CA GLY A 73 -0.38 18.64 2.75
C GLY A 73 -0.92 17.61 3.73
N GLU A 74 -2.20 17.32 3.65
CA GLU A 74 -2.88 16.34 4.49
C GLU A 74 -2.92 14.93 3.88
N TYR A 75 -2.31 14.75 2.72
CA TYR A 75 -2.28 13.47 2.03
C TYR A 75 -0.94 12.77 2.23
N LEU A 76 -1.02 11.46 2.33
CA LEU A 76 0.14 10.60 2.52
C LEU A 76 0.05 9.43 1.55
N GLN A 77 1.12 9.21 0.80
CA GLN A 77 1.25 8.05 -0.07
C GLN A 77 2.38 7.16 0.43
N ILE A 78 2.09 5.89 0.56
CA ILE A 78 3.07 4.88 0.94
C ILE A 78 3.15 3.86 -0.18
N THR A 79 4.32 3.69 -0.76
CA THR A 79 4.55 2.73 -1.83
C THR A 79 5.80 1.93 -1.55
N GLY A 80 5.88 0.79 -2.21
CA GLY A 80 7.06 -0.04 -2.10
C GLY A 80 6.84 -1.41 -2.71
N ARG A 81 7.71 -2.32 -2.35
CA ARG A 81 7.68 -3.68 -2.87
C ARG A 81 8.11 -4.68 -1.80
N ARG A 82 7.38 -5.78 -1.73
CA ARG A 82 7.77 -6.94 -0.91
C ARG A 82 8.13 -8.10 -1.81
N SER A 83 9.30 -8.69 -1.54
CA SER A 83 9.78 -9.85 -2.27
C SER A 83 10.30 -10.88 -1.29
N PHE A 84 9.91 -12.13 -1.48
CA PHE A 84 10.38 -13.22 -0.64
C PHE A 84 11.61 -13.92 -1.20
N SER A 85 12.03 -13.59 -2.40
CA SER A 85 12.99 -14.38 -3.11
C SER A 85 14.43 -14.08 -2.78
N ALA A 86 14.72 -13.02 -2.06
CA ALA A 86 16.06 -12.48 -2.08
C ALA A 86 16.86 -12.65 -0.81
N SER A 87 16.25 -12.65 0.35
CA SER A 87 17.01 -12.62 1.58
C SER A 87 17.38 -14.01 2.04
N GLY A 88 18.69 -14.26 2.13
CA GLY A 88 19.21 -15.53 2.58
C GLY A 88 18.86 -16.68 1.66
N ALA A 89 18.71 -16.35 0.40
CA ALA A 89 18.26 -17.30 -0.57
C ALA A 89 19.06 -18.56 -0.57
N SER A 90 18.44 -19.65 -0.16
CA SER A 90 18.86 -20.97 -0.54
C SER A 90 18.91 -21.01 -2.07
N ARG A 91 20.02 -21.53 -2.61
CA ARG A 91 20.12 -21.76 -4.06
C ARG A 91 19.28 -22.94 -4.51
N GLU A 92 18.55 -23.54 -3.59
CA GLU A 92 17.69 -24.65 -3.89
C GLU A 92 16.44 -24.20 -4.62
N THR A 93 16.00 -24.99 -5.56
CA THR A 93 14.72 -24.80 -6.23
C THR A 93 13.61 -24.97 -5.20
N GLN A 94 12.72 -23.99 -5.12
CA GLN A 94 11.62 -24.01 -4.19
C GLN A 94 10.32 -24.35 -4.92
N ARG A 95 9.49 -25.14 -4.28
CA ARG A 95 8.13 -25.40 -4.72
C ARG A 95 7.17 -24.90 -3.66
N HIS A 96 6.39 -23.92 -4.01
CA HIS A 96 5.40 -23.35 -3.11
C HIS A 96 4.19 -24.28 -2.99
N LEU A 97 3.86 -24.64 -1.78
CA LEU A 97 2.69 -25.48 -1.48
C LEU A 97 1.45 -24.65 -1.16
N LEU A 98 1.66 -23.45 -0.65
CA LEU A 98 0.58 -22.54 -0.31
C LEU A 98 1.15 -21.11 -0.32
N ILE A 99 0.46 -20.19 -0.94
CA ILE A 99 0.85 -18.77 -0.99
C ILE A 99 -0.36 -17.93 -0.60
N GLU A 100 -0.31 -17.33 0.58
CA GLU A 100 -1.36 -16.44 1.08
C GLU A 100 -0.85 -15.02 1.32
N ILE A 101 0.46 -14.85 1.49
CA ILE A 101 1.06 -13.55 1.79
C ILE A 101 1.24 -12.79 0.49
N ALA A 102 0.69 -11.58 0.44
CA ALA A 102 0.79 -10.73 -0.73
C ALA A 102 2.24 -10.34 -1.01
N GLN A 103 2.63 -10.37 -2.27
CA GLN A 103 3.95 -10.00 -2.74
C GLN A 103 3.85 -8.95 -3.84
N GLY A 104 4.98 -8.33 -4.15
CA GLY A 104 5.08 -7.36 -5.21
C GLY A 104 4.85 -5.95 -4.74
N THR A 105 4.49 -5.10 -5.67
CA THR A 105 4.26 -3.69 -5.41
C THR A 105 3.05 -3.47 -4.50
N PHE A 106 3.18 -2.57 -3.55
CA PHE A 106 2.08 -2.15 -2.69
C PHE A 106 1.91 -0.64 -2.73
N GLU A 107 0.70 -0.20 -2.41
CA GLU A 107 0.38 1.21 -2.38
C GLU A 107 -0.76 1.48 -1.39
N ARG A 108 -0.61 2.55 -0.60
CA ARG A 108 -1.69 3.15 0.17
C ARG A 108 -1.61 4.66 0.02
N VAL A 109 -2.75 5.27 -0.23
CA VAL A 109 -2.88 6.72 -0.21
C VAL A 109 -3.99 7.07 0.76
N LEU A 110 -3.72 7.98 1.68
CA LEU A 110 -4.68 8.34 2.70
C LEU A 110 -4.66 9.83 2.99
N ARG A 111 -5.79 10.30 3.49
CA ARG A 111 -5.92 11.64 3.99
C ARG A 111 -5.76 11.59 5.51
N THR A 112 -4.80 12.34 6.03
CA THR A 112 -4.44 12.28 7.45
C THR A 112 -5.24 13.22 8.33
N ARG A 113 -6.05 14.10 7.74
CA ARG A 113 -6.95 14.97 8.48
C ARG A 113 -8.37 14.80 7.97
N ALA A 114 -9.31 14.74 8.90
CA ALA A 114 -10.71 14.81 8.56
C ALA A 114 -11.06 16.20 8.02
N PRO A 115 -11.99 16.29 7.08
CA PRO A 115 -12.46 17.59 6.61
C PRO A 115 -13.12 18.40 7.72
#